data_111e65c5acfca9e1b35d9d074c228973
#
_entry.id   111e65c5acfca9e1b35d9d074c228973
#
_cell.length_a   1.000
_cell.length_b   1.000
_cell.length_c   1.000
_cell.angle_alpha   90.00
_cell.angle_beta   90.00
_cell.angle_gamma   90.00
#
_symmetry.space_group_name_H-M   'P 1'
#
loop_
_entity.id
_entity.type
_entity.pdbx_description
1 polymer ?
#
loop_
_entity_poly.entity_id
_entity_poly.type
_entity_poly.pdbx_seq_one_letter_code
_entity_poly.pdbx_strand_id
1 'polypeptide(L)'
;MPRYLAGGARAGDSIYILGGYGSRSGDQMLSPQYLYDLMLYDIKKHTFKKVYGLANPDSSVIFGGAMVIDSANQCYYIFAFPNERFNSKLQLIRGSLKKPSYELVADNIPYSFQDVRSGVELFCCPKSNRGGAGKHLFNADEGQTDMQIYSIAFPPDNEMTGT
;
A
#
# COMPACT_ATOMS: atom_id res chain seq x y z
N MET A 1 -2.45 10.10 15.26
CA MET A 1 -1.19 9.42 15.62
C MET A 1 -0.19 9.60 14.50
N PRO A 2 0.99 10.16 14.75
CA PRO A 2 2.06 10.28 13.75
C PRO A 2 2.45 8.91 13.21
N ARG A 3 2.65 8.81 11.90
CA ARG A 3 2.96 7.55 11.22
C ARG A 3 3.87 7.76 10.02
N TYR A 4 4.61 6.74 9.63
CA TYR A 4 5.41 6.67 8.42
C TYR A 4 5.17 5.33 7.72
N LEU A 5 5.64 5.19 6.50
CA LEU A 5 5.43 4.00 5.65
C LEU A 5 3.93 3.67 5.43
N ALA A 6 3.04 4.65 5.55
CA ALA A 6 1.63 4.48 5.25
C ALA A 6 1.38 4.51 3.74
N GLY A 7 0.41 3.73 3.30
CA GLY A 7 -0.15 3.88 1.96
C GLY A 7 -0.91 5.19 1.83
N GLY A 8 -0.64 5.97 0.79
CA GLY A 8 -1.30 7.24 0.56
C GLY A 8 -1.75 7.39 -0.89
N ALA A 9 -3.00 7.84 -1.11
CA ALA A 9 -3.49 8.11 -2.45
C ALA A 9 -4.54 9.22 -2.44
N ARG A 10 -4.53 10.03 -3.51
CA ARG A 10 -5.47 11.13 -3.69
C ARG A 10 -6.66 10.69 -4.54
N ALA A 11 -7.85 11.14 -4.13
CA ALA A 11 -9.09 11.03 -4.89
C ALA A 11 -9.85 12.36 -4.79
N GLY A 12 -9.85 13.16 -5.85
CA GLY A 12 -10.43 14.49 -5.85
C GLY A 12 -9.81 15.41 -4.79
N ASP A 13 -10.63 15.95 -3.89
CA ASP A 13 -10.20 16.83 -2.79
C ASP A 13 -9.88 16.05 -1.49
N SER A 14 -9.72 14.75 -1.58
CA SER A 14 -9.42 13.90 -0.44
C SER A 14 -8.11 13.14 -0.64
N ILE A 15 -7.34 12.99 0.44
CA ILE A 15 -6.21 12.07 0.50
C ILE A 15 -6.58 10.97 1.48
N TYR A 16 -6.53 9.73 1.02
CA TYR A 16 -6.69 8.56 1.86
C TYR A 16 -5.34 8.06 2.33
N ILE A 17 -5.25 7.66 3.59
CA ILE A 17 -4.04 7.18 4.24
C ILE A 17 -4.38 5.89 4.97
N LEU A 18 -3.71 4.80 4.58
CA LEU A 18 -3.95 3.48 5.16
C LEU A 18 -2.71 2.92 5.82
N GLY A 19 -2.88 2.39 7.01
CA GLY A 19 -1.83 1.66 7.69
C GLY A 19 -0.66 2.54 8.15
N GLY A 20 0.54 2.03 7.98
CA GLY A 20 1.78 2.66 8.41
C GLY A 20 2.27 2.16 9.76
N TYR A 21 3.40 2.69 10.19
CA TYR A 21 4.07 2.35 11.43
C TYR A 21 4.27 3.62 12.27
N GLY A 22 3.91 3.59 13.53
CA GLY A 22 4.01 4.78 14.35
C GLY A 22 3.74 4.52 15.83
N SER A 23 3.95 5.54 16.65
CA SER A 23 3.69 5.50 18.09
C SER A 23 2.73 6.60 18.52
N ARG A 24 2.07 6.40 19.66
CA ARG A 24 1.13 7.38 20.22
C ARG A 24 1.81 8.67 20.65
N SER A 25 3.04 8.59 21.14
CA SER A 25 3.83 9.73 21.57
C SER A 25 4.42 10.53 20.41
N GLY A 26 4.45 9.96 19.21
CA GLY A 26 5.22 10.49 18.06
C GLY A 26 6.70 10.14 18.09
N ASP A 27 7.19 9.62 19.21
CA ASP A 27 8.55 9.10 19.32
C ASP A 27 8.58 7.65 18.85
N GLN A 28 9.34 7.42 17.79
CA GLN A 28 9.46 6.10 17.17
C GLN A 28 10.20 5.07 18.04
N MET A 29 10.90 5.52 19.06
CA MET A 29 11.57 4.65 20.02
C MET A 29 10.63 4.15 21.13
N LEU A 30 9.46 4.76 21.28
CA LEU A 30 8.49 4.44 22.33
C LEU A 30 7.30 3.65 21.79
N SER A 31 7.39 2.33 21.91
CA SER A 31 6.31 1.38 21.58
C SER A 31 5.66 1.62 20.21
N PRO A 32 6.44 1.61 19.12
CA PRO A 32 5.88 1.75 17.79
C PRO A 32 5.12 0.48 17.41
N GLN A 33 4.07 0.65 16.60
CA GLN A 33 3.24 -0.46 16.13
C GLN A 33 2.73 -0.23 14.70
N TYR A 34 2.39 -1.31 14.02
CA TYR A 34 1.65 -1.22 12.77
C TYR A 34 0.21 -0.76 13.02
N LEU A 35 -0.28 0.07 12.12
CA LEU A 35 -1.61 0.65 12.18
C LEU A 35 -2.51 0.01 11.14
N TYR A 36 -3.77 -0.17 11.50
CA TYR A 36 -4.79 -0.83 10.68
C TYR A 36 -6.05 0.03 10.58
N ASP A 37 -5.87 1.32 10.29
CA ASP A 37 -6.97 2.23 10.10
C ASP A 37 -6.87 2.97 8.75
N LEU A 38 -8.02 3.28 8.19
CA LEU A 38 -8.15 4.16 7.04
C LEU A 38 -8.50 5.56 7.54
N MET A 39 -7.66 6.51 7.18
CA MET A 39 -7.83 7.93 7.45
C MET A 39 -8.13 8.66 6.15
N LEU A 40 -8.89 9.75 6.26
CA LEU A 40 -9.15 10.68 5.17
C LEU A 40 -8.69 12.08 5.59
N TYR A 41 -7.93 12.73 4.75
CA TYR A 41 -7.62 14.15 4.86
C TYR A 41 -8.41 14.92 3.81
N ASP A 42 -9.25 15.86 4.26
CA ASP A 42 -9.98 16.80 3.40
C ASP A 42 -9.06 17.98 3.09
N ILE A 43 -8.68 18.14 1.81
CA ILE A 43 -7.72 19.16 1.38
C ILE A 43 -8.30 20.56 1.54
N LYS A 44 -9.60 20.75 1.31
CA LYS A 44 -10.26 22.07 1.40
C LYS A 44 -10.46 22.51 2.84
N LYS A 45 -10.81 21.57 3.72
CA LYS A 45 -11.09 21.86 5.13
C LYS A 45 -9.87 21.76 6.02
N HIS A 46 -8.75 21.23 5.50
CA HIS A 46 -7.54 20.95 6.27
C HIS A 46 -7.80 20.08 7.51
N THR A 47 -8.67 19.08 7.39
CA THR A 47 -9.09 18.23 8.52
C THR A 47 -8.85 16.75 8.25
N PHE A 48 -8.46 16.04 9.29
CA PHE A 48 -8.37 14.58 9.29
C PHE A 48 -9.63 13.95 9.86
N LYS A 49 -10.06 12.87 9.24
CA LYS A 49 -11.17 12.04 9.69
C LYS A 49 -10.75 10.57 9.63
N LYS A 50 -10.99 9.82 10.71
CA LYS A 50 -10.93 8.36 10.68
C LYS A 50 -12.16 7.84 9.94
N VAL A 51 -11.94 7.06 8.88
CA VAL A 51 -13.02 6.42 8.14
C VAL A 51 -13.46 5.17 8.89
N TYR A 52 -12.50 4.27 9.18
CA TYR A 52 -12.71 3.08 9.99
C TYR A 52 -11.38 2.53 10.53
N GLY A 53 -11.46 1.60 11.48
CA GLY A 53 -10.37 0.70 11.85
C GLY A 53 -10.65 -0.68 11.29
N LEU A 54 -9.65 -1.32 10.68
CA LEU A 54 -9.69 -2.75 10.39
C LEU A 54 -9.52 -3.49 11.72
N ALA A 55 -10.39 -4.46 11.99
CA ALA A 55 -10.12 -5.42 13.04
C ALA A 55 -8.78 -6.09 12.68
N ASN A 56 -7.89 -6.23 13.66
CA ASN A 56 -6.56 -6.77 13.43
C ASN A 56 -6.69 -8.07 12.62
N PRO A 57 -6.40 -8.02 11.32
CA PRO A 57 -6.44 -9.24 10.53
C PRO A 57 -5.32 -10.08 11.09
N ASP A 58 -5.59 -11.31 11.45
CA ASP A 58 -4.58 -12.25 11.93
C ASP A 58 -3.20 -11.67 11.79
N SER A 59 -2.54 -11.25 12.81
CA SER A 59 -1.32 -10.45 13.02
C SER A 59 -0.28 -10.42 11.88
N SER A 60 -0.66 -10.80 10.68
CA SER A 60 0.20 -11.22 9.59
C SER A 60 0.22 -10.31 8.37
N VAL A 61 -0.60 -9.26 8.31
CA VAL A 61 -0.63 -8.37 7.14
C VAL A 61 -0.04 -7.01 7.49
N ILE A 62 1.00 -6.62 6.78
CA ILE A 62 1.60 -5.28 6.88
C ILE A 62 1.29 -4.53 5.59
N PHE A 63 0.57 -3.42 5.68
CA PHE A 63 0.30 -2.57 4.52
C PHE A 63 1.56 -1.82 4.10
N GLY A 64 1.85 -1.86 2.80
CA GLY A 64 2.94 -1.10 2.19
C GLY A 64 2.61 0.36 1.94
N GLY A 65 3.60 1.12 1.44
CA GLY A 65 3.45 2.54 1.14
C GLY A 65 2.76 2.86 -0.19
N ALA A 66 2.66 1.89 -1.09
CA ALA A 66 2.12 2.10 -2.43
C ALA A 66 0.62 1.77 -2.50
N MET A 67 -0.22 2.76 -2.76
CA MET A 67 -1.67 2.63 -2.82
C MET A 67 -2.26 3.42 -4.00
N VAL A 68 -3.30 2.88 -4.64
CA VAL A 68 -4.12 3.59 -5.63
C VAL A 68 -5.59 3.50 -5.28
N ILE A 69 -6.38 4.47 -5.74
CA ILE A 69 -7.82 4.52 -5.50
C ILE A 69 -8.58 4.34 -6.81
N ASP A 70 -9.53 3.44 -6.78
CA ASP A 70 -10.57 3.30 -7.78
C ASP A 70 -11.84 3.98 -7.27
N SER A 71 -12.01 5.24 -7.67
CA SER A 71 -13.15 6.06 -7.25
C SER A 71 -14.46 5.54 -7.82
N ALA A 72 -14.46 4.92 -9.00
CA ALA A 72 -15.66 4.38 -9.64
C ALA A 72 -16.25 3.23 -8.82
N ASN A 73 -15.40 2.33 -8.35
CA ASN A 73 -15.81 1.18 -7.55
C ASN A 73 -15.73 1.43 -6.03
N GLN A 74 -15.36 2.64 -5.60
CA GLN A 74 -15.21 3.01 -4.19
C GLN A 74 -14.31 2.05 -3.41
N CYS A 75 -13.18 1.70 -4.00
CA CYS A 75 -12.19 0.82 -3.40
C CYS A 75 -10.77 1.37 -3.56
N TYR A 76 -9.84 0.78 -2.84
CA TYR A 76 -8.41 1.01 -2.96
C TYR A 76 -7.69 -0.29 -3.27
N TYR A 77 -6.54 -0.18 -3.90
CA TYR A 77 -5.57 -1.26 -4.04
C TYR A 77 -4.29 -0.86 -3.34
N ILE A 78 -3.71 -1.76 -2.58
CA ILE A 78 -2.50 -1.52 -1.82
C ILE A 78 -1.62 -2.77 -1.84
N PHE A 79 -0.32 -2.57 -1.91
CA PHE A 79 0.62 -3.65 -1.67
C PHE A 79 0.73 -3.94 -0.17
N ALA A 80 0.85 -5.22 0.16
CA ALA A 80 0.96 -5.70 1.51
C ALA A 80 1.96 -6.86 1.60
N PHE A 81 2.39 -7.14 2.82
CA PHE A 81 3.32 -8.22 3.14
C PHE A 81 2.71 -9.12 4.20
N PRO A 82 2.83 -10.45 4.07
CA PRO A 82 2.51 -11.35 5.17
C PRO A 82 3.60 -11.28 6.26
N ASN A 83 3.21 -11.19 7.50
CA ASN A 83 4.01 -11.28 8.72
C ASN A 83 5.18 -10.27 8.88
N GLU A 84 6.03 -10.15 7.89
CA GLU A 84 7.19 -9.28 7.92
C GLU A 84 7.47 -8.66 6.55
N ARG A 85 8.17 -7.55 6.53
CA ARG A 85 8.45 -6.80 5.31
C ARG A 85 9.57 -7.44 4.48
N PHE A 86 10.63 -7.89 5.14
CA PHE A 86 11.81 -8.42 4.46
C PHE A 86 11.64 -9.90 4.13
N ASN A 87 12.10 -10.30 2.95
CA ASN A 87 12.00 -11.66 2.41
C ASN A 87 10.58 -12.19 2.24
N SER A 88 9.57 -11.35 2.44
CA SER A 88 8.17 -11.70 2.19
C SER A 88 7.78 -11.42 0.74
N LYS A 89 6.93 -12.27 0.21
CA LYS A 89 6.31 -12.05 -1.10
C LYS A 89 5.35 -10.87 -1.02
N LEU A 90 5.35 -10.07 -2.07
CA LEU A 90 4.43 -8.96 -2.20
C LEU A 90 3.03 -9.48 -2.52
N GLN A 91 2.05 -8.98 -1.81
CA GLN A 91 0.63 -9.24 -2.02
C GLN A 91 -0.06 -7.99 -2.53
N LEU A 92 -1.09 -8.14 -3.34
CA LEU A 92 -2.00 -7.07 -3.72
C LEU A 92 -3.34 -7.28 -3.02
N ILE A 93 -3.76 -6.27 -2.27
CA ILE A 93 -5.01 -6.25 -1.53
C ILE A 93 -5.94 -5.20 -2.14
N ARG A 94 -7.21 -5.54 -2.25
CA ARG A 94 -8.30 -4.61 -2.57
C ARG A 94 -9.15 -4.39 -1.32
N GLY A 95 -9.37 -3.14 -0.95
CA GLY A 95 -10.21 -2.80 0.20
C GLY A 95 -11.27 -1.77 -0.13
N SER A 96 -12.30 -1.68 0.71
CA SER A 96 -13.39 -0.74 0.54
C SER A 96 -13.06 0.63 1.14
N LEU A 97 -13.43 1.72 0.46
CA LEU A 97 -13.34 3.09 1.01
C LEU A 97 -14.45 3.40 2.02
N LYS A 98 -15.47 2.54 2.16
CA LYS A 98 -16.67 2.82 2.97
C LYS A 98 -16.79 1.96 4.22
N LYS A 99 -16.31 0.72 4.18
CA LYS A 99 -16.48 -0.25 5.25
C LYS A 99 -15.17 -1.01 5.52
N PRO A 100 -14.97 -1.49 6.76
CA PRO A 100 -13.73 -2.17 7.15
C PRO A 100 -13.66 -3.58 6.56
N SER A 101 -13.46 -3.68 5.26
CA SER A 101 -13.30 -4.94 4.55
C SER A 101 -12.22 -4.84 3.50
N TYR A 102 -11.47 -5.92 3.34
CA TYR A 102 -10.52 -6.09 2.25
C TYR A 102 -10.44 -7.56 1.83
N GLU A 103 -9.90 -7.79 0.66
CA GLU A 103 -9.67 -9.11 0.09
C GLU A 103 -8.29 -9.19 -0.57
N LEU A 104 -7.71 -10.36 -0.58
CA LEU A 104 -6.47 -10.65 -1.29
C LEU A 104 -6.80 -10.82 -2.78
N VAL A 105 -6.15 -10.01 -3.63
CA VAL A 105 -6.32 -10.07 -5.10
C VAL A 105 -5.22 -10.92 -5.71
N ALA A 106 -3.98 -10.76 -5.25
CA ALA A 106 -2.84 -11.53 -5.74
C ALA A 106 -1.81 -11.72 -4.62
N ASP A 107 -1.18 -12.89 -4.58
CA ASP A 107 -0.16 -13.27 -3.60
C ASP A 107 1.15 -13.77 -4.23
N ASN A 108 1.23 -13.73 -5.56
CA ASN A 108 2.33 -14.28 -6.34
C ASN A 108 3.13 -13.23 -7.10
N ILE A 109 3.08 -11.98 -6.68
CA ILE A 109 3.85 -10.91 -7.31
C ILE A 109 5.35 -11.21 -7.12
N PRO A 110 6.13 -11.28 -8.20
CA PRO A 110 7.53 -11.74 -8.16
C PRO A 110 8.45 -10.67 -7.62
N TYR A 111 8.20 -10.24 -6.39
CA TYR A 111 8.97 -9.22 -5.70
C TYR A 111 9.04 -9.50 -4.21
N SER A 112 10.23 -9.37 -3.65
CA SER A 112 10.44 -9.37 -2.21
C SER A 112 11.34 -8.21 -1.82
N PHE A 113 11.09 -7.63 -0.66
CA PHE A 113 12.00 -6.67 -0.06
C PHE A 113 13.21 -7.40 0.49
N GLN A 114 14.40 -6.98 0.09
CA GLN A 114 15.66 -7.57 0.55
C GLN A 114 16.29 -6.74 1.66
N ASP A 115 16.15 -5.42 1.57
CA ASP A 115 16.71 -4.49 2.54
C ASP A 115 15.87 -3.20 2.65
N VAL A 116 16.32 -2.26 3.47
CA VAL A 116 15.64 -0.97 3.70
C VAL A 116 15.60 -0.05 2.48
N ARG A 117 16.41 -0.31 1.47
CA ARG A 117 16.48 0.46 0.22
C ARG A 117 15.54 -0.08 -0.84
N SER A 118 15.06 -1.30 -0.67
CA SER A 118 14.07 -1.88 -1.57
C SER A 118 12.79 -1.08 -1.51
N GLY A 119 12.28 -0.66 -2.66
CA GLY A 119 11.05 0.11 -2.79
C GLY A 119 10.12 -0.46 -3.85
N VAL A 120 8.85 -0.26 -3.68
CA VAL A 120 7.82 -0.60 -4.67
C VAL A 120 6.80 0.53 -4.74
N GLU A 121 6.42 0.89 -5.95
CA GLU A 121 5.41 1.91 -6.23
C GLU A 121 4.28 1.30 -7.04
N LEU A 122 3.08 1.84 -6.89
CA LEU A 122 1.89 1.42 -7.61
C LEU A 122 1.25 2.65 -8.26
N PHE A 123 1.09 2.59 -9.57
CA PHE A 123 0.49 3.67 -10.36
C PHE A 123 -0.74 3.16 -11.10
N CYS A 124 -1.74 4.02 -11.23
CA CYS A 124 -2.86 3.78 -12.11
C CYS A 124 -2.71 4.60 -13.38
N CYS A 125 -2.76 3.94 -14.54
CA CYS A 125 -2.72 4.59 -15.86
C CYS A 125 -4.12 4.57 -16.49
N PRO A 126 -4.96 5.60 -16.30
CA PRO A 126 -6.37 5.59 -16.72
C PRO A 126 -6.58 5.35 -18.22
N LYS A 127 -5.62 5.79 -19.07
CA LYS A 127 -5.72 5.69 -20.53
C LYS A 127 -5.52 4.27 -21.07
N SER A 128 -4.92 3.38 -20.27
CA SER A 128 -4.57 2.03 -20.71
C SER A 128 -5.36 0.94 -19.99
N ASN A 129 -6.24 1.29 -19.05
CA ASN A 129 -6.89 0.35 -18.13
C ASN A 129 -5.89 -0.63 -17.47
N ARG A 130 -4.65 -0.20 -17.30
CA ARG A 130 -3.59 -0.99 -16.69
C ARG A 130 -3.00 -0.26 -15.52
N GLY A 131 -2.83 -0.95 -14.40
CA GLY A 131 -2.02 -0.51 -13.29
C GLY A 131 -0.53 -0.78 -13.59
N GLY A 132 0.35 0.11 -13.15
CA GLY A 132 1.78 -0.10 -13.22
C GLY A 132 2.36 -0.33 -11.82
N ALA A 133 3.18 -1.35 -11.67
CA ALA A 133 3.99 -1.56 -10.48
C ALA A 133 5.46 -1.37 -10.84
N GLY A 134 6.14 -0.49 -10.13
CA GLY A 134 7.57 -0.25 -10.31
C GLY A 134 8.38 -0.77 -9.12
N LYS A 135 9.50 -1.42 -9.40
CA LYS A 135 10.47 -1.88 -8.42
C LYS A 135 11.73 -1.02 -8.52
N HIS A 136 12.14 -0.43 -7.42
CA HIS A 136 13.44 0.22 -7.30
C HIS A 136 14.34 -0.63 -6.41
N LEU A 137 15.46 -1.10 -6.94
CA LEU A 137 16.54 -1.71 -6.18
C LEU A 137 17.76 -0.79 -6.24
N PHE A 138 18.25 -0.37 -5.09
CA PHE A 138 19.56 0.24 -4.98
C PHE A 138 20.57 -0.86 -4.64
N ASN A 139 21.54 -1.09 -5.54
CA ASN A 139 22.71 -1.86 -5.20
C ASN A 139 23.69 -0.93 -4.47
N ALA A 140 23.93 -1.19 -3.20
CA ALA A 140 24.76 -0.34 -2.35
C ALA A 140 26.24 -0.34 -2.76
N ASP A 141 26.72 -1.40 -3.38
CA ASP A 141 28.15 -1.59 -3.67
C ASP A 141 28.59 -0.89 -4.96
N GLU A 142 27.66 -0.58 -5.88
CA GLU A 142 28.00 -0.03 -7.20
C GLU A 142 27.30 1.28 -7.53
N GLY A 143 26.42 1.79 -6.69
CA GLY A 143 25.66 3.01 -6.96
C GLY A 143 24.65 2.88 -8.12
N GLN A 144 24.36 1.66 -8.54
CA GLN A 144 23.38 1.37 -9.59
C GLN A 144 21.99 1.18 -8.98
N THR A 145 21.00 1.69 -9.71
CA THR A 145 19.58 1.50 -9.40
C THR A 145 18.97 0.59 -10.44
N ASP A 146 18.56 -0.59 -10.05
CA ASP A 146 17.78 -1.47 -10.91
C ASP A 146 16.29 -1.15 -10.76
N MET A 147 15.64 -0.83 -11.88
CA MET A 147 14.22 -0.58 -11.94
C MET A 147 13.54 -1.65 -12.79
N GLN A 148 12.54 -2.31 -12.24
CA GLN A 148 11.70 -3.25 -12.97
C GLN A 148 10.27 -2.72 -13.01
N ILE A 149 9.67 -2.72 -14.20
CA ILE A 149 8.30 -2.24 -14.41
C ILE A 149 7.43 -3.42 -14.80
N TYR A 150 6.35 -3.61 -14.06
CA TYR A 150 5.32 -4.61 -14.37
C TYR A 150 4.01 -3.90 -14.68
N SER A 151 3.21 -4.44 -15.58
CA SER A 151 1.85 -3.97 -15.81
C SER A 151 0.85 -5.00 -15.31
N ILE A 152 -0.14 -4.51 -14.57
CA ILE A 152 -1.26 -5.29 -14.05
C ILE A 152 -2.52 -4.78 -14.73
N ALA A 153 -3.42 -5.67 -15.16
CA ALA A 153 -4.74 -5.27 -15.66
C ALA A 153 -5.49 -4.48 -14.57
N PHE A 154 -6.26 -3.46 -14.94
CA PHE A 154 -7.00 -2.66 -14.00
C PHE A 154 -8.47 -2.50 -14.45
N PRO A 155 -9.46 -2.84 -13.62
CA PRO A 155 -9.30 -3.48 -12.31
C PRO A 155 -8.62 -4.85 -12.45
N PRO A 156 -7.80 -5.28 -11.47
CA PRO A 156 -7.17 -6.58 -11.53
C PRO A 156 -8.22 -7.68 -11.49
N ASP A 157 -8.16 -8.58 -12.45
CA ASP A 157 -8.98 -9.78 -12.46
C ASP A 157 -8.48 -10.75 -11.37
N ASN A 158 -9.38 -11.55 -10.81
CA ASN A 158 -9.04 -12.53 -9.79
C ASN A 158 -8.13 -13.67 -10.30
N GLU A 159 -7.79 -13.65 -11.59
CA GLU A 159 -6.88 -14.59 -12.23
C GLU A 159 -5.65 -13.83 -12.75
N MET A 160 -4.69 -13.55 -11.87
CA MET A 160 -3.34 -13.28 -12.32
C MET A 160 -2.68 -14.61 -12.68
N THR A 161 -3.02 -15.14 -13.85
CA THR A 161 -2.20 -16.16 -14.51
C THR A 161 -0.91 -15.47 -14.93
N GLY A 162 0.19 -15.84 -14.27
CA GLY A 162 1.51 -15.38 -14.67
C GLY A 162 1.84 -15.84 -16.09
N THR A 163 2.17 -14.91 -16.92
CA THR A 163 2.94 -15.13 -18.14
C THR A 163 4.31 -14.49 -17.97
#